data_bbb8a618d908b5891f9930e27f517685
#
_entry.id   bbb8a618d908b5891f9930e27f517685
#
_cell.length_a   1.000
_cell.length_b   1.000
_cell.length_c   1.000
_cell.angle_alpha   90.00
_cell.angle_beta   90.00
_cell.angle_gamma   90.00
#
_symmetry.space_group_name_H-M   'P 1'
#
loop_
_entity.id
_entity.type
_entity.pdbx_description
1 polymer ?
#
loop_
_entity_poly.entity_id
_entity_poly.type
_entity_poly.pdbx_seq_one_letter_code
_entity_poly.pdbx_strand_id
1 'polypeptide(L)'
;VGDCAGMAADLFETYAVTLVATMVLGAIYFSGAPYIVEIMMLPLAIAAVCIVTSIIGTYFVNLGPGKTDVMGALYKGLIVTGILSIGGLAVAVATVLPNGFGVLEDAGTRLGLANDVSGWMLFGCGVVGLVVTGLIVVITAYYTETKYRPVRSIAMASESGHGTNVIQGLAVSLESTALPAIVIIAGIILTFNLAGLYGIAIATTTMLALAGIIVALDAFGPVTDNAGGIAEMAELPSEIRDTTDALDAVGNTTKAVTKGYAIGSA
;
A
#
# COMPACT_ATOMS: atom_id res chain seq x y z
N VAL A 1 -18.96 9.10 8.20
CA VAL A 1 -19.42 8.17 7.13
C VAL A 1 -18.97 8.68 5.76
N GLY A 2 -19.15 9.97 5.44
CA GLY A 2 -18.74 10.56 4.16
C GLY A 2 -17.24 10.42 3.90
N ASP A 3 -16.41 10.72 4.89
CA ASP A 3 -14.96 10.63 4.77
C ASP A 3 -14.47 9.19 4.57
N CYS A 4 -15.05 8.22 5.30
CA CYS A 4 -14.74 6.80 5.10
C CYS A 4 -15.06 6.35 3.66
N ALA A 5 -16.22 6.77 3.13
CA ALA A 5 -16.64 6.44 1.78
C ALA A 5 -15.73 7.11 0.72
N GLY A 6 -15.41 8.40 0.90
CA GLY A 6 -14.53 9.15 -0.01
C GLY A 6 -13.12 8.58 -0.05
N MET A 7 -12.53 8.26 1.10
CA MET A 7 -11.19 7.68 1.19
C MET A 7 -11.14 6.26 0.61
N ALA A 8 -12.18 5.45 0.86
CA ALA A 8 -12.29 4.13 0.25
C ALA A 8 -12.45 4.20 -1.28
N ALA A 9 -13.17 5.21 -1.79
CA ALA A 9 -13.33 5.41 -3.23
C ALA A 9 -12.01 5.67 -3.94
N ASP A 10 -11.13 6.51 -3.37
CA ASP A 10 -9.78 6.77 -3.92
C ASP A 10 -8.98 5.49 -4.11
N LEU A 11 -8.98 4.62 -3.10
CA LEU A 11 -8.23 3.35 -3.13
C LEU A 11 -8.89 2.34 -4.07
N PHE A 12 -10.22 2.28 -4.09
CA PHE A 12 -10.96 1.39 -4.97
C PHE A 12 -10.77 1.78 -6.45
N GLU A 13 -10.83 3.07 -6.77
CA GLU A 13 -10.60 3.55 -8.13
C GLU A 13 -9.20 3.15 -8.62
N THR A 14 -8.16 3.47 -7.86
CA THR A 14 -6.78 3.12 -8.20
C THR A 14 -6.62 1.60 -8.37
N TYR A 15 -7.21 0.81 -7.47
CA TYR A 15 -7.20 -0.65 -7.54
C TYR A 15 -7.85 -1.19 -8.82
N ALA A 16 -9.05 -0.74 -9.13
CA ALA A 16 -9.80 -1.19 -10.30
C ALA A 16 -9.11 -0.79 -11.61
N VAL A 17 -8.66 0.46 -11.70
CA VAL A 17 -7.97 0.98 -12.90
C VAL A 17 -6.66 0.24 -13.14
N THR A 18 -5.87 -0.01 -12.11
CA THR A 18 -4.60 -0.75 -12.23
C THR A 18 -4.79 -2.20 -12.66
N LEU A 19 -5.81 -2.89 -12.13
CA LEU A 19 -6.15 -4.23 -12.58
C LEU A 19 -6.50 -4.26 -14.06
N VAL A 20 -7.37 -3.36 -14.50
CA VAL A 20 -7.76 -3.25 -15.90
C VAL A 20 -6.57 -2.87 -16.78
N ALA A 21 -5.74 -1.92 -16.35
CA ALA A 21 -4.54 -1.53 -17.09
C ALA A 21 -3.56 -2.70 -17.25
N THR A 22 -3.35 -3.49 -16.21
CA THR A 22 -2.49 -4.69 -16.26
C THR A 22 -3.06 -5.75 -17.21
N MET A 23 -4.38 -5.96 -17.20
CA MET A 23 -5.05 -6.88 -18.14
C MET A 23 -4.90 -6.39 -19.59
N VAL A 24 -5.09 -5.09 -19.84
CA VAL A 24 -4.94 -4.48 -21.17
C VAL A 24 -3.50 -4.59 -21.66
N LEU A 25 -2.52 -4.32 -20.81
CA LEU A 25 -1.10 -4.54 -21.14
C LEU A 25 -0.83 -6.01 -21.48
N GLY A 26 -1.36 -6.94 -20.70
CA GLY A 26 -1.30 -8.37 -21.01
C GLY A 26 -1.90 -8.69 -22.39
N ALA A 27 -3.07 -8.17 -22.70
CA ALA A 27 -3.73 -8.37 -23.99
C ALA A 27 -2.90 -7.81 -25.16
N ILE A 28 -2.26 -6.67 -25.00
CA ILE A 28 -1.45 -6.02 -26.05
C ILE A 28 -0.16 -6.80 -26.30
N TYR A 29 0.64 -7.04 -25.24
CA TYR A 29 1.95 -7.68 -25.39
C TYR A 29 1.87 -9.16 -25.75
N PHE A 30 0.87 -9.87 -25.23
CA PHE A 30 0.70 -11.30 -25.46
C PHE A 30 -0.37 -11.63 -26.50
N SER A 31 -0.74 -10.67 -27.36
CA SER A 31 -1.67 -10.91 -28.46
C SER A 31 -1.19 -12.08 -29.34
N GLY A 32 -2.08 -13.07 -29.55
CA GLY A 32 -1.77 -14.28 -30.28
C GLY A 32 -0.92 -15.31 -29.54
N ALA A 33 -0.56 -15.09 -28.29
CA ALA A 33 0.06 -16.13 -27.46
C ALA A 33 -0.99 -17.17 -27.03
N PRO A 34 -0.64 -18.47 -26.93
CA PRO A 34 -1.58 -19.52 -26.51
C PRO A 34 -2.05 -19.34 -25.05
N TYR A 35 -1.31 -18.58 -24.24
CA TYR A 35 -1.56 -18.35 -22.81
C TYR A 35 -2.02 -16.92 -22.51
N ILE A 36 -2.59 -16.20 -23.49
CA ILE A 36 -3.05 -14.81 -23.29
C ILE A 36 -4.15 -14.70 -22.22
N VAL A 37 -5.02 -15.68 -22.12
CA VAL A 37 -6.11 -15.68 -21.14
C VAL A 37 -5.55 -15.80 -19.73
N GLU A 38 -4.57 -16.67 -19.51
CA GLU A 38 -3.90 -16.87 -18.23
C GLU A 38 -3.16 -15.59 -17.80
N ILE A 39 -2.47 -14.93 -18.71
CA ILE A 39 -1.81 -13.62 -18.46
C ILE A 39 -2.83 -12.55 -18.05
N MET A 40 -3.97 -12.47 -18.73
CA MET A 40 -5.02 -11.52 -18.38
C MET A 40 -5.73 -11.87 -17.06
N MET A 41 -5.83 -13.15 -16.73
CA MET A 41 -6.45 -13.62 -15.48
C MET A 41 -5.52 -13.47 -14.26
N LEU A 42 -4.21 -13.44 -14.45
CA LEU A 42 -3.23 -13.40 -13.36
C LEU A 42 -3.45 -12.22 -12.40
N PRO A 43 -3.61 -10.95 -12.85
CA PRO A 43 -3.87 -9.82 -11.94
C PRO A 43 -5.15 -10.00 -11.13
N LEU A 44 -6.22 -10.55 -11.73
CA LEU A 44 -7.47 -10.84 -11.01
C LEU A 44 -7.30 -11.93 -9.95
N ALA A 45 -6.55 -12.98 -10.27
CA ALA A 45 -6.26 -14.06 -9.33
C ALA A 45 -5.43 -13.56 -8.14
N ILE A 46 -4.40 -12.74 -8.39
CA ILE A 46 -3.60 -12.08 -7.35
C ILE A 46 -4.51 -11.26 -6.45
N ALA A 47 -5.35 -10.42 -7.04
CA ALA A 47 -6.29 -9.58 -6.31
C ALA A 47 -7.26 -10.41 -5.44
N ALA A 48 -7.85 -11.46 -6.00
CA ALA A 48 -8.80 -12.33 -5.30
C ALA A 48 -8.19 -13.02 -4.08
N VAL A 49 -6.98 -13.58 -4.24
CA VAL A 49 -6.29 -14.25 -3.11
C VAL A 49 -5.89 -13.23 -2.05
N CYS A 50 -5.44 -12.02 -2.45
CA CYS A 50 -5.02 -11.01 -1.50
C CYS A 50 -6.19 -10.36 -0.73
N ILE A 51 -7.42 -10.40 -1.23
CA ILE A 51 -8.61 -10.08 -0.44
C ILE A 51 -8.74 -11.05 0.74
N VAL A 52 -8.59 -12.34 0.49
CA VAL A 52 -8.65 -13.37 1.55
C VAL A 52 -7.56 -13.15 2.58
N THR A 53 -6.32 -12.88 2.15
CA THR A 53 -5.20 -12.61 3.07
C THR A 53 -5.43 -11.34 3.88
N SER A 54 -6.04 -10.30 3.29
CA SER A 54 -6.43 -9.07 3.99
C SER A 54 -7.45 -9.34 5.08
N ILE A 55 -8.50 -10.13 4.78
CA ILE A 55 -9.50 -10.53 5.77
C ILE A 55 -8.85 -11.29 6.94
N ILE A 56 -7.97 -12.24 6.63
CA ILE A 56 -7.23 -12.97 7.68
C ILE A 56 -6.38 -12.01 8.50
N GLY A 57 -5.69 -11.06 7.85
CA GLY A 57 -4.84 -10.06 8.52
C GLY A 57 -5.57 -9.19 9.52
N THR A 58 -6.85 -8.85 9.27
CA THR A 58 -7.66 -8.06 10.22
C THR A 58 -7.84 -8.74 11.57
N TYR A 59 -7.91 -10.06 11.64
CA TYR A 59 -8.01 -10.79 12.90
C TYR A 59 -6.75 -10.67 13.78
N PHE A 60 -5.61 -10.27 13.20
CA PHE A 60 -4.36 -10.05 13.93
C PHE A 60 -4.22 -8.61 14.44
N VAL A 61 -5.12 -7.72 14.05
CA VAL A 61 -5.21 -6.37 14.61
C VAL A 61 -5.83 -6.48 15.99
N ASN A 62 -4.99 -6.65 17.00
CA ASN A 62 -5.43 -6.81 18.37
C ASN A 62 -4.46 -6.07 19.29
N LEU A 63 -5.05 -5.21 20.13
CA LEU A 63 -4.37 -4.56 21.23
C LEU A 63 -4.40 -5.49 22.45
N GLY A 64 -3.26 -6.09 22.82
CA GLY A 64 -3.19 -6.98 23.97
C GLY A 64 -3.52 -6.25 25.29
N PRO A 65 -3.93 -6.99 26.35
CA PRO A 65 -4.25 -6.38 27.64
C PRO A 65 -3.11 -5.50 28.17
N GLY A 66 -3.44 -4.27 28.57
CA GLY A 66 -2.47 -3.31 29.13
C GLY A 66 -1.51 -2.67 28.12
N LYS A 67 -1.68 -2.89 26.82
CA LYS A 67 -0.91 -2.21 25.77
C LYS A 67 -1.66 -0.99 25.24
N THR A 68 -0.91 0.10 25.03
CA THR A 68 -1.41 1.37 24.49
C THR A 68 -0.90 1.66 23.08
N ASP A 69 -0.04 0.80 22.53
CA ASP A 69 0.52 0.98 21.19
C ASP A 69 -0.47 0.54 20.10
N VAL A 70 -1.38 1.44 19.76
CA VAL A 70 -2.41 1.24 18.74
C VAL A 70 -1.76 1.09 17.36
N MET A 71 -0.76 1.91 17.03
CA MET A 71 -0.08 1.86 15.74
C MET A 71 0.63 0.51 15.53
N GLY A 72 1.29 -0.01 16.57
CA GLY A 72 1.90 -1.34 16.52
C GLY A 72 0.90 -2.47 16.29
N ALA A 73 -0.31 -2.36 16.84
CA ALA A 73 -1.38 -3.33 16.58
C ALA A 73 -1.85 -3.29 15.13
N LEU A 74 -2.01 -2.10 14.54
CA LEU A 74 -2.38 -1.91 13.12
C LEU A 74 -1.29 -2.45 12.19
N TYR A 75 -0.02 -2.14 12.45
CA TYR A 75 1.11 -2.65 11.65
C TYR A 75 1.25 -4.16 11.74
N LYS A 76 0.92 -4.78 12.87
CA LYS A 76 0.92 -6.24 13.00
C LYS A 76 -0.05 -6.88 11.99
N GLY A 77 -1.27 -6.35 11.86
CA GLY A 77 -2.23 -6.81 10.85
C GLY A 77 -1.69 -6.65 9.43
N LEU A 78 -1.11 -5.50 9.12
CA LEU A 78 -0.52 -5.21 7.81
C LEU A 78 0.65 -6.16 7.47
N ILE A 79 1.55 -6.41 8.40
CA ILE A 79 2.69 -7.33 8.22
C ILE A 79 2.21 -8.75 7.98
N VAL A 80 1.25 -9.23 8.78
CA VAL A 80 0.67 -10.56 8.60
C VAL A 80 0.03 -10.69 7.22
N THR A 81 -0.76 -9.69 6.81
CA THR A 81 -1.35 -9.64 5.47
C THR A 81 -0.27 -9.70 4.39
N GLY A 82 0.79 -8.90 4.51
CA GLY A 82 1.90 -8.89 3.55
C GLY A 82 2.58 -10.26 3.41
N ILE A 83 2.88 -10.92 4.53
CA ILE A 83 3.48 -12.26 4.52
C ILE A 83 2.55 -13.30 3.89
N LEU A 84 1.27 -13.29 4.25
CA LEU A 84 0.28 -14.19 3.66
C LEU A 84 0.09 -13.92 2.17
N SER A 85 0.18 -12.66 1.74
CA SER A 85 0.05 -12.25 0.34
C SER A 85 1.21 -12.73 -0.52
N ILE A 86 2.42 -12.90 0.04
CA ILE A 86 3.54 -13.56 -0.68
C ILE A 86 3.16 -15.02 -1.00
N GLY A 87 2.60 -15.74 -0.02
CA GLY A 87 2.09 -17.09 -0.24
C GLY A 87 0.93 -17.14 -1.25
N GLY A 88 0.00 -16.18 -1.13
CA GLY A 88 -1.12 -16.03 -2.07
C GLY A 88 -0.67 -15.75 -3.49
N LEU A 89 0.31 -14.88 -3.67
CA LEU A 89 0.94 -14.59 -4.96
C LEU A 89 1.58 -15.85 -5.56
N ALA A 90 2.27 -16.64 -4.75
CA ALA A 90 2.86 -17.91 -5.20
C ALA A 90 1.77 -18.88 -5.69
N VAL A 91 0.65 -18.97 -4.97
CA VAL A 91 -0.49 -19.81 -5.38
C VAL A 91 -1.09 -19.30 -6.69
N ALA A 92 -1.31 -17.98 -6.84
CA ALA A 92 -1.86 -17.39 -8.06
C ALA A 92 -0.96 -17.70 -9.27
N VAL A 93 0.35 -17.48 -9.15
CA VAL A 93 1.32 -17.79 -10.23
C VAL A 93 1.31 -19.28 -10.57
N ALA A 94 1.36 -20.16 -9.56
CA ALA A 94 1.42 -21.60 -9.74
C ALA A 94 0.17 -22.19 -10.39
N THR A 95 -1.00 -21.61 -10.13
CA THR A 95 -2.29 -22.15 -10.58
C THR A 95 -2.84 -21.52 -11.86
N VAL A 96 -2.53 -20.26 -12.11
CA VAL A 96 -3.05 -19.51 -13.26
C VAL A 96 -2.16 -19.69 -14.48
N LEU A 97 -0.82 -19.60 -14.32
CA LEU A 97 0.07 -19.75 -15.47
C LEU A 97 0.16 -21.21 -15.93
N PRO A 98 0.20 -21.47 -17.25
CA PRO A 98 0.16 -22.82 -17.80
C PRO A 98 1.31 -23.71 -17.34
N ASN A 99 2.50 -23.11 -17.15
CA ASN A 99 3.69 -23.78 -16.64
C ASN A 99 4.01 -23.40 -15.19
N GLY A 100 3.06 -22.80 -14.47
CA GLY A 100 3.27 -22.29 -13.12
C GLY A 100 4.48 -21.35 -13.04
N PHE A 101 5.52 -21.76 -12.32
CA PHE A 101 6.77 -21.01 -12.21
C PHE A 101 7.73 -21.19 -13.39
N GLY A 102 7.39 -22.05 -14.37
CA GLY A 102 8.20 -22.32 -15.55
C GLY A 102 8.31 -21.14 -16.52
N VAL A 103 9.01 -21.40 -17.62
CA VAL A 103 9.24 -20.40 -18.68
C VAL A 103 7.98 -20.28 -19.54
N LEU A 104 7.65 -19.04 -19.89
CA LEU A 104 6.61 -18.68 -20.86
C LEU A 104 7.30 -18.45 -22.21
N GLU A 105 7.09 -19.38 -23.13
CA GLU A 105 7.72 -19.34 -24.44
C GLU A 105 7.38 -18.05 -25.21
N ASP A 106 8.36 -17.47 -25.91
CA ASP A 106 8.26 -16.20 -26.64
C ASP A 106 7.91 -14.95 -25.80
N ALA A 107 7.76 -15.06 -24.49
CA ALA A 107 7.41 -13.93 -23.63
C ALA A 107 8.48 -12.83 -23.64
N GLY A 108 9.76 -13.20 -23.65
CA GLY A 108 10.86 -12.26 -23.74
C GLY A 108 10.84 -11.44 -25.01
N THR A 109 10.68 -12.11 -26.16
CA THR A 109 10.60 -11.44 -27.47
C THR A 109 9.43 -10.46 -27.52
N ARG A 110 8.26 -10.84 -26.99
CA ARG A 110 7.06 -10.00 -26.95
C ARG A 110 7.24 -8.76 -26.08
N LEU A 111 8.00 -8.87 -25.02
CA LEU A 111 8.30 -7.79 -24.07
C LEU A 111 9.57 -6.99 -24.43
N GLY A 112 10.26 -7.37 -25.51
CA GLY A 112 11.52 -6.73 -25.94
C GLY A 112 12.69 -7.04 -25.02
N LEU A 113 12.68 -8.20 -24.36
CA LEU A 113 13.75 -8.66 -23.48
C LEU A 113 14.66 -9.67 -24.20
N ALA A 114 15.90 -9.78 -23.75
CA ALA A 114 16.88 -10.71 -24.31
C ALA A 114 16.60 -12.18 -23.96
N ASN A 115 15.92 -12.43 -22.84
CA ASN A 115 15.59 -13.76 -22.33
C ASN A 115 14.09 -13.90 -22.14
N ASP A 116 13.59 -15.14 -22.24
CA ASP A 116 12.21 -15.42 -21.94
C ASP A 116 11.87 -15.20 -20.46
N VAL A 117 10.61 -14.83 -20.23
CA VAL A 117 10.09 -14.55 -18.90
C VAL A 117 9.53 -15.84 -18.29
N SER A 118 9.83 -16.07 -17.03
CA SER A 118 9.29 -17.20 -16.27
C SER A 118 8.28 -16.74 -15.22
N GLY A 119 7.44 -17.66 -14.74
CA GLY A 119 6.57 -17.43 -13.60
C GLY A 119 7.34 -17.00 -12.35
N TRP A 120 8.61 -17.44 -12.16
CA TRP A 120 9.48 -16.97 -11.10
C TRP A 120 9.80 -15.47 -11.21
N MET A 121 9.99 -14.96 -12.43
CA MET A 121 10.23 -13.53 -12.65
C MET A 121 8.98 -12.71 -12.35
N LEU A 122 7.80 -13.18 -12.75
CA LEU A 122 6.53 -12.52 -12.42
C LEU A 122 6.25 -12.56 -10.92
N PHE A 123 6.51 -13.68 -10.26
CA PHE A 123 6.47 -13.76 -8.80
C PHE A 123 7.42 -12.78 -8.14
N GLY A 124 8.67 -12.70 -8.65
CA GLY A 124 9.67 -11.73 -8.19
C GLY A 124 9.20 -10.28 -8.35
N CYS A 125 8.58 -9.92 -9.48
CA CYS A 125 7.96 -8.60 -9.68
C CYS A 125 6.89 -8.30 -8.62
N GLY A 126 6.03 -9.28 -8.33
CA GLY A 126 5.02 -9.13 -7.29
C GLY A 126 5.61 -8.95 -5.90
N VAL A 127 6.63 -9.71 -5.54
CA VAL A 127 7.35 -9.54 -4.27
C VAL A 127 7.98 -8.15 -4.17
N VAL A 128 8.60 -7.65 -5.25
CA VAL A 128 9.11 -6.26 -5.30
C VAL A 128 7.99 -5.26 -5.01
N GLY A 129 6.80 -5.42 -5.60
CA GLY A 129 5.64 -4.57 -5.31
C GLY A 129 5.27 -4.55 -3.82
N LEU A 130 5.21 -5.73 -3.16
CA LEU A 130 4.94 -5.83 -1.73
C LEU A 130 6.04 -5.17 -0.87
N VAL A 131 7.31 -5.31 -1.26
CA VAL A 131 8.44 -4.66 -0.58
C VAL A 131 8.37 -3.14 -0.73
N VAL A 132 8.09 -2.63 -1.93
CA VAL A 132 7.90 -1.20 -2.18
C VAL A 132 6.77 -0.66 -1.31
N THR A 133 5.64 -1.36 -1.20
CA THR A 133 4.54 -1.00 -0.30
C THR A 133 5.03 -0.87 1.15
N GLY A 134 5.73 -1.89 1.66
CA GLY A 134 6.26 -1.86 3.03
C GLY A 134 7.22 -0.69 3.27
N LEU A 135 8.11 -0.40 2.32
CA LEU A 135 9.02 0.74 2.41
C LEU A 135 8.29 2.09 2.40
N ILE A 136 7.28 2.27 1.53
CA ILE A 136 6.47 3.49 1.50
C ILE A 136 5.74 3.69 2.83
N VAL A 137 5.18 2.63 3.41
CA VAL A 137 4.52 2.68 4.73
C VAL A 137 5.51 3.16 5.81
N VAL A 138 6.70 2.57 5.87
CA VAL A 138 7.73 2.94 6.86
C VAL A 138 8.22 4.38 6.67
N ILE A 139 8.47 4.79 5.43
CA ILE A 139 8.92 6.15 5.11
C ILE A 139 7.84 7.17 5.49
N THR A 140 6.58 6.91 5.12
CA THR A 140 5.48 7.82 5.45
C THR A 140 5.29 7.92 6.96
N ALA A 141 5.33 6.80 7.68
CA ALA A 141 5.28 6.78 9.13
C ALA A 141 6.38 7.64 9.76
N TYR A 142 7.62 7.57 9.26
CA TYR A 142 8.72 8.40 9.74
C TYR A 142 8.43 9.90 9.61
N TYR A 143 7.79 10.33 8.52
CA TYR A 143 7.48 11.74 8.30
C TYR A 143 6.19 12.22 9.00
N THR A 144 5.34 11.33 9.49
CA THR A 144 4.00 11.68 9.99
C THR A 144 3.74 11.30 11.45
N GLU A 145 4.49 10.37 12.04
CA GLU A 145 4.33 10.03 13.45
C GLU A 145 4.98 11.08 14.38
N THR A 146 4.29 11.42 15.45
CA THR A 146 4.70 12.44 16.42
C THR A 146 6.00 12.13 17.16
N LYS A 147 6.42 10.86 17.20
CA LYS A 147 7.67 10.44 17.84
C LYS A 147 8.94 10.81 17.07
N TYR A 148 8.82 11.12 15.77
CA TYR A 148 9.96 11.35 14.90
C TYR A 148 10.29 12.83 14.73
N ARG A 149 11.54 13.10 14.29
CA ARG A 149 12.09 14.44 14.07
C ARG A 149 11.21 15.33 13.15
N PRO A 150 10.70 14.86 12.00
CA PRO A 150 9.97 15.73 11.08
C PRO A 150 8.80 16.44 11.74
N VAL A 151 7.90 15.70 12.40
CA VAL A 151 6.73 16.26 13.08
C VAL A 151 7.14 17.13 14.26
N ARG A 152 8.12 16.70 15.05
CA ARG A 152 8.64 17.49 16.18
C ARG A 152 9.26 18.82 15.74
N SER A 153 9.92 18.85 14.57
CA SER A 153 10.50 20.08 14.05
C SER A 153 9.43 21.10 13.65
N ILE A 154 8.29 20.65 13.12
CA ILE A 154 7.15 21.51 12.81
C ILE A 154 6.52 22.03 14.10
N ALA A 155 6.35 21.17 15.10
CA ALA A 155 5.82 21.58 16.41
C ALA A 155 6.69 22.65 17.08
N MET A 156 8.02 22.49 17.08
CA MET A 156 8.95 23.50 17.61
C MET A 156 8.90 24.82 16.81
N ALA A 157 8.78 24.75 15.48
CA ALA A 157 8.65 25.95 14.66
C ALA A 157 7.35 26.71 14.92
N SER A 158 6.30 26.02 15.38
CA SER A 158 5.01 26.63 15.74
C SER A 158 5.11 27.57 16.95
N GLU A 159 6.06 27.36 17.85
CA GLU A 159 6.31 28.23 19.02
C GLU A 159 6.73 29.66 18.58
N SER A 160 7.39 29.78 17.43
CA SER A 160 7.84 31.08 16.88
C SER A 160 6.78 31.81 16.10
N GLY A 161 5.65 31.17 15.78
CA GLY A 161 4.50 31.78 15.10
C GLY A 161 4.01 31.02 13.87
N HIS A 162 2.93 31.51 13.26
CA HIS A 162 2.26 30.86 12.15
C HIS A 162 3.12 30.79 10.88
N GLY A 163 3.88 31.82 10.59
CA GLY A 163 4.75 31.87 9.40
C GLY A 163 5.85 30.80 9.44
N THR A 164 6.51 30.65 10.57
CA THR A 164 7.55 29.62 10.76
C THR A 164 6.99 28.20 10.72
N ASN A 165 5.79 27.98 11.24
CA ASN A 165 5.07 26.70 11.13
C ASN A 165 4.85 26.32 9.65
N VAL A 166 4.30 27.24 8.84
CA VAL A 166 4.04 27.01 7.42
C VAL A 166 5.33 26.73 6.66
N ILE A 167 6.38 27.53 6.89
CA ILE A 167 7.68 27.34 6.21
C ILE A 167 8.28 25.96 6.57
N GLN A 168 8.30 25.60 7.85
CA GLN A 168 8.83 24.33 8.29
C GLN A 168 8.00 23.14 7.76
N GLY A 169 6.67 23.30 7.73
CA GLY A 169 5.76 22.29 7.16
C GLY A 169 6.04 22.04 5.68
N LEU A 170 6.22 23.11 4.88
CA LEU A 170 6.60 23.02 3.48
C LEU A 170 7.98 22.38 3.29
N ALA A 171 8.97 22.74 4.09
CA ALA A 171 10.30 22.17 4.02
C ALA A 171 10.29 20.65 4.29
N VAL A 172 9.59 20.22 5.33
CA VAL A 172 9.41 18.79 5.65
C VAL A 172 8.63 18.07 4.56
N SER A 173 7.58 18.69 4.01
CA SER A 173 6.80 18.12 2.91
C SER A 173 7.66 17.86 1.67
N LEU A 174 8.50 18.82 1.26
CA LEU A 174 9.42 18.65 0.14
C LEU A 174 10.49 17.59 0.43
N GLU A 175 11.05 17.58 1.64
CA GLU A 175 12.02 16.56 2.06
C GLU A 175 11.42 15.15 1.98
N SER A 176 10.15 15.00 2.37
CA SER A 176 9.47 13.70 2.44
C SER A 176 9.24 13.03 1.08
N THR A 177 9.34 13.73 -0.02
CA THR A 177 9.14 13.19 -1.37
C THR A 177 10.34 12.39 -1.88
N ALA A 178 11.55 12.64 -1.38
CA ALA A 178 12.78 12.10 -1.92
C ALA A 178 12.89 10.57 -1.77
N LEU A 179 12.68 10.06 -0.56
CA LEU A 179 12.80 8.62 -0.30
C LEU A 179 11.74 7.79 -1.03
N PRO A 180 10.44 8.14 -1.03
CA PRO A 180 9.46 7.44 -1.83
C PRO A 180 9.81 7.42 -3.32
N ALA A 181 10.25 8.54 -3.89
CA ALA A 181 10.67 8.60 -5.29
C ALA A 181 11.81 7.62 -5.60
N ILE A 182 12.83 7.55 -4.75
CA ILE A 182 13.95 6.61 -4.92
C ILE A 182 13.45 5.16 -4.87
N VAL A 183 12.58 4.83 -3.92
CA VAL A 183 12.04 3.48 -3.76
C VAL A 183 11.22 3.06 -4.98
N ILE A 184 10.36 3.96 -5.48
CA ILE A 184 9.54 3.72 -6.68
C ILE A 184 10.42 3.53 -7.91
N ILE A 185 11.41 4.40 -8.13
CA ILE A 185 12.35 4.29 -9.26
C ILE A 185 13.11 2.96 -9.20
N ALA A 186 13.60 2.58 -8.02
CA ALA A 186 14.28 1.30 -7.84
C ALA A 186 13.37 0.12 -8.16
N GLY A 187 12.11 0.15 -7.68
CA GLY A 187 11.10 -0.85 -8.00
C GLY A 187 10.82 -0.98 -9.49
N ILE A 188 10.64 0.15 -10.18
CA ILE A 188 10.44 0.20 -11.65
C ILE A 188 11.63 -0.43 -12.37
N ILE A 189 12.86 -0.02 -12.05
CA ILE A 189 14.07 -0.54 -12.71
C ILE A 189 14.21 -2.05 -12.49
N LEU A 190 14.00 -2.52 -11.26
CA LEU A 190 14.10 -3.94 -10.93
C LEU A 190 13.06 -4.77 -11.68
N THR A 191 11.81 -4.37 -11.66
CA THR A 191 10.70 -5.12 -12.29
C THR A 191 10.75 -5.05 -13.81
N PHE A 192 11.19 -3.92 -14.36
CA PHE A 192 11.41 -3.79 -15.80
C PHE A 192 12.52 -4.75 -16.29
N ASN A 193 13.62 -4.87 -15.57
CA ASN A 193 14.68 -5.82 -15.92
C ASN A 193 14.26 -7.28 -15.80
N LEU A 194 13.29 -7.60 -14.94
CA LEU A 194 12.77 -8.97 -14.77
C LEU A 194 11.77 -9.37 -15.87
N ALA A 195 10.79 -8.51 -16.13
CA ALA A 195 9.66 -8.86 -17.01
C ALA A 195 9.11 -7.67 -17.82
N GLY A 196 9.96 -6.69 -18.14
CA GLY A 196 9.59 -5.54 -18.96
C GLY A 196 8.46 -4.71 -18.35
N LEU A 197 7.67 -4.07 -19.22
CA LEU A 197 6.53 -3.27 -18.78
C LEU A 197 5.44 -4.10 -18.08
N TYR A 198 5.27 -5.36 -18.48
CA TYR A 198 4.33 -6.24 -17.81
C TYR A 198 4.77 -6.59 -16.38
N GLY A 199 6.09 -6.67 -16.13
CA GLY A 199 6.65 -6.83 -14.79
C GLY A 199 6.33 -5.64 -13.86
N ILE A 200 6.40 -4.41 -14.37
CA ILE A 200 5.99 -3.22 -13.65
C ILE A 200 4.48 -3.30 -13.32
N ALA A 201 3.65 -3.67 -14.27
CA ALA A 201 2.20 -3.79 -14.10
C ALA A 201 1.84 -4.85 -13.03
N ILE A 202 2.51 -5.99 -13.00
CA ILE A 202 2.34 -7.02 -11.96
C ILE A 202 2.78 -6.49 -10.58
N ALA A 203 3.91 -5.79 -10.51
CA ALA A 203 4.37 -5.19 -9.25
C ALA A 203 3.35 -4.17 -8.71
N THR A 204 2.83 -3.31 -9.56
CA THR A 204 1.81 -2.31 -9.19
C THR A 204 0.50 -2.99 -8.76
N THR A 205 0.09 -4.04 -9.47
CA THR A 205 -1.07 -4.87 -9.09
C THR A 205 -0.89 -5.47 -7.70
N THR A 206 0.28 -6.00 -7.39
CA THR A 206 0.55 -6.59 -6.06
C THR A 206 0.71 -5.56 -4.97
N MET A 207 1.23 -4.37 -5.26
CA MET A 207 1.13 -3.25 -4.31
C MET A 207 -0.33 -3.05 -3.90
N LEU A 208 -1.24 -2.90 -4.88
CA LEU A 208 -2.66 -2.66 -4.65
C LEU A 208 -3.43 -3.88 -4.12
N ALA A 209 -2.87 -5.07 -4.22
CA ALA A 209 -3.48 -6.28 -3.67
C ALA A 209 -3.69 -6.22 -2.14
N LEU A 210 -2.91 -5.38 -1.42
CA LEU A 210 -3.11 -5.11 -0.01
C LEU A 210 -4.24 -4.08 0.27
N ALA A 211 -4.96 -3.62 -0.75
CA ALA A 211 -5.99 -2.58 -0.61
C ALA A 211 -7.03 -2.90 0.47
N GLY A 212 -7.39 -4.16 0.67
CA GLY A 212 -8.36 -4.56 1.70
C GLY A 212 -7.96 -4.13 3.11
N ILE A 213 -6.76 -4.46 3.54
CA ILE A 213 -6.24 -4.06 4.86
C ILE A 213 -5.91 -2.57 4.91
N ILE A 214 -5.45 -2.00 3.80
CA ILE A 214 -5.13 -0.57 3.71
C ILE A 214 -6.39 0.29 3.83
N VAL A 215 -7.50 -0.09 3.19
CA VAL A 215 -8.81 0.59 3.35
C VAL A 215 -9.30 0.52 4.80
N ALA A 216 -9.10 -0.60 5.48
CA ALA A 216 -9.44 -0.71 6.90
C ALA A 216 -8.60 0.24 7.77
N LEU A 217 -7.29 0.38 7.46
CA LEU A 217 -6.40 1.34 8.13
C LEU A 217 -6.81 2.80 7.82
N ASP A 218 -7.22 3.07 6.59
CA ASP A 218 -7.66 4.40 6.16
C ASP A 218 -8.94 4.82 6.89
N ALA A 219 -9.93 3.94 6.94
CA ALA A 219 -11.20 4.18 7.62
C ALA A 219 -11.05 4.38 9.13
N PHE A 220 -9.97 3.89 9.75
CA PHE A 220 -9.67 4.13 11.16
C PHE A 220 -9.51 5.63 11.45
N GLY A 221 -8.90 6.41 10.54
CA GLY A 221 -8.69 7.84 10.70
C GLY A 221 -9.97 8.63 10.91
N PRO A 222 -10.93 8.64 9.97
CA PRO A 222 -12.21 9.36 10.13
C PRO A 222 -13.03 8.90 11.34
N VAL A 223 -12.95 7.63 11.72
CA VAL A 223 -13.66 7.12 12.90
C VAL A 223 -13.11 7.73 14.18
N THR A 224 -11.79 7.78 14.33
CA THR A 224 -11.12 8.34 15.52
C THR A 224 -11.25 9.86 15.58
N ASP A 225 -11.14 10.55 14.45
CA ASP A 225 -11.35 12.00 14.32
C ASP A 225 -12.77 12.39 14.77
N ASN A 226 -13.81 11.69 14.27
CA ASN A 226 -15.19 11.91 14.73
C ASN A 226 -15.40 11.57 16.19
N ALA A 227 -14.75 10.52 16.71
CA ALA A 227 -14.83 10.17 18.13
C ALA A 227 -14.28 11.31 19.01
N GLY A 228 -13.14 11.90 18.63
CA GLY A 228 -12.56 13.07 19.28
C GLY A 228 -13.50 14.28 19.25
N GLY A 229 -14.02 14.60 18.05
CA GLY A 229 -14.98 15.70 17.87
C GLY A 229 -16.27 15.55 18.70
N ILE A 230 -16.82 14.34 18.80
CA ILE A 230 -18.00 14.06 19.65
C ILE A 230 -17.63 14.25 21.13
N ALA A 231 -16.50 13.72 21.57
CA ALA A 231 -16.04 13.87 22.95
C ALA A 231 -15.84 15.34 23.35
N GLU A 232 -15.30 16.14 22.42
CA GLU A 232 -15.11 17.59 22.60
C GLU A 232 -16.43 18.33 22.67
N MET A 233 -17.30 18.16 21.67
CA MET A 233 -18.59 18.88 21.59
C MET A 233 -19.56 18.50 22.72
N ALA A 234 -19.47 17.27 23.24
CA ALA A 234 -20.27 16.80 24.35
C ALA A 234 -19.66 17.15 25.72
N GLU A 235 -18.53 17.85 25.75
CA GLU A 235 -17.80 18.24 26.97
C GLU A 235 -17.53 17.05 27.90
N LEU A 236 -17.11 15.90 27.31
CA LEU A 236 -16.83 14.68 28.07
C LEU A 236 -15.59 14.88 28.98
N PRO A 237 -15.49 14.09 30.07
CA PRO A 237 -14.36 14.15 31.00
C PRO A 237 -12.99 14.03 30.30
N SER A 238 -11.97 14.69 30.83
CA SER A 238 -10.59 14.74 30.28
C SER A 238 -10.01 13.34 30.03
N GLU A 239 -10.29 12.37 30.88
CA GLU A 239 -9.83 10.98 30.73
C GLU A 239 -10.32 10.33 29.41
N ILE A 240 -11.53 10.68 28.96
CA ILE A 240 -12.07 10.21 27.68
C ILE A 240 -11.38 10.99 26.54
N ARG A 241 -11.19 12.30 26.70
CA ARG A 241 -10.48 13.14 25.75
C ARG A 241 -9.05 12.66 25.52
N ASP A 242 -8.31 12.36 26.57
CA ASP A 242 -6.94 11.82 26.45
C ASP A 242 -6.89 10.54 25.61
N THR A 243 -7.92 9.70 25.74
CA THR A 243 -8.02 8.46 24.93
C THR A 243 -8.38 8.76 23.48
N THR A 244 -9.37 9.61 23.22
CA THR A 244 -9.78 9.94 21.85
C THR A 244 -8.70 10.72 21.11
N ASP A 245 -8.00 11.63 21.75
CA ASP A 245 -6.92 12.42 21.16
C ASP A 245 -5.72 11.53 20.81
N ALA A 246 -5.40 10.55 21.66
CA ALA A 246 -4.36 9.56 21.34
C ALA A 246 -4.73 8.68 20.12
N LEU A 247 -6.01 8.30 20.00
CA LEU A 247 -6.50 7.54 18.85
C LEU A 247 -6.52 8.38 17.58
N ASP A 248 -6.91 9.65 17.66
CA ASP A 248 -6.93 10.58 16.53
C ASP A 248 -5.51 10.85 16.00
N ALA A 249 -4.51 11.01 16.87
CA ALA A 249 -3.12 11.15 16.46
C ALA A 249 -2.64 9.94 15.63
N VAL A 250 -3.05 8.73 15.98
CA VAL A 250 -2.78 7.52 15.20
C VAL A 250 -3.56 7.55 13.89
N GLY A 251 -4.84 7.95 13.92
CA GLY A 251 -5.70 8.09 12.75
C GLY A 251 -5.14 9.04 11.70
N ASN A 252 -4.55 10.14 12.11
CA ASN A 252 -3.91 11.09 11.20
C ASN A 252 -2.67 10.49 10.50
N THR A 253 -1.91 9.65 11.19
CA THR A 253 -0.79 8.93 10.58
C THR A 253 -1.30 7.86 9.60
N THR A 254 -2.34 7.11 9.94
CA THR A 254 -2.90 6.10 9.01
C THR A 254 -3.43 6.73 7.74
N LYS A 255 -4.13 7.87 7.81
CA LYS A 255 -4.56 8.66 6.63
C LYS A 255 -3.37 9.01 5.72
N ALA A 256 -2.25 9.45 6.29
CA ALA A 256 -1.06 9.79 5.50
C ALA A 256 -0.40 8.56 4.86
N VAL A 257 -0.29 7.45 5.60
CA VAL A 257 0.29 6.19 5.13
C VAL A 257 -0.51 5.64 3.94
N THR A 258 -1.83 5.67 4.02
CA THR A 258 -2.71 5.17 2.95
C THR A 258 -2.66 6.04 1.70
N LYS A 259 -2.52 7.36 1.83
CA LYS A 259 -2.29 8.26 0.69
C LYS A 259 -0.91 8.04 0.05
N GLY A 260 0.14 7.87 0.85
CA GLY A 260 1.47 7.51 0.33
C GLY A 260 1.45 6.20 -0.46
N TYR A 261 0.73 5.20 0.03
CA TYR A 261 0.50 3.94 -0.67
C TYR A 261 -0.24 4.13 -2.01
N ALA A 262 -1.34 4.88 -2.02
CA ALA A 262 -2.13 5.14 -3.22
C ALA A 262 -1.29 5.86 -4.30
N ILE A 263 -0.55 6.91 -3.91
CA ILE A 263 0.32 7.66 -4.82
C ILE A 263 1.46 6.78 -5.35
N GLY A 264 2.07 5.95 -4.51
CA GLY A 264 3.16 5.05 -4.89
C GLY A 264 2.74 3.99 -5.90
N SER A 265 1.47 3.59 -5.89
CA SER A 265 0.92 2.60 -6.84
C SER A 265 0.38 3.25 -8.12
N ALA A 266 -0.03 4.51 -8.08
CA ALA A 266 -0.51 5.25 -9.24
C ALA A 266 0.61 5.68 -10.17
#